data_190004a104bc8cc0d7f36b5eb18f1988
#
_entry.id   190004a104bc8cc0d7f36b5eb18f1988
#
_cell.length_a   1.000
_cell.length_b   1.000
_cell.length_c   1.000
_cell.angle_alpha   90.00
_cell.angle_beta   90.00
_cell.angle_gamma   90.00
#
_symmetry.space_group_name_H-M   'P 1'
#
loop_
_entity.id
_entity.type
_entity.pdbx_description
1 polymer ?
#
loop_
_entity_poly.entity_id
_entity_poly.type
_entity_poly.pdbx_seq_one_letter_code
_entity_poly.pdbx_strand_id
1 'polypeptide(L)'
;MTQEECKNQLALLAELGMDVQPRYMCPFCLCYFDDTALISKEDAPQDSLGGSKIALTCKECNNKFGWQIDCHLINSIIIDEESELPENLESKIEILSRSCKGKTIRAILKDEGNILDFYLLPDKNDPKVLDAEWKLLESEEDHEVVFSFPRITKKVMRGNREAALLKNAYVILFSYFGYSFLLNPFYDKIREQLEKPLEDVIISGLASSEGALGDVPDGVYVSDEMPLRGFLVTFTLKRRWKHHYCVFIPAISNGYDAAIEKLRGMDAKDGFHVCLVEKSSKYWKDKNKIQSLIEWVTSKNKPWE
;
A
#
# COMPACT_ATOMS: atom_id res chain seq x y z
N MET A 1 -11.51 3.74 12.59
CA MET A 1 -12.23 4.92 13.17
C MET A 1 -13.63 4.96 12.59
N THR A 2 -14.65 5.20 13.40
CA THR A 2 -16.06 5.35 12.99
C THR A 2 -16.37 6.80 12.63
N GLN A 3 -17.52 7.05 11.98
CA GLN A 3 -17.94 8.42 11.66
C GLN A 3 -18.18 9.26 12.92
N GLU A 4 -18.74 8.66 13.96
CA GLU A 4 -18.96 9.31 15.26
C GLU A 4 -17.63 9.68 15.92
N GLU A 5 -16.66 8.78 15.90
CA GLU A 5 -15.31 9.07 16.41
C GLU A 5 -14.64 10.21 15.64
N CYS A 6 -14.83 10.28 14.32
CA CYS A 6 -14.34 11.39 13.50
C CYS A 6 -14.97 12.73 13.92
N LYS A 7 -16.30 12.75 14.08
CA LYS A 7 -17.03 13.98 14.52
C LYS A 7 -16.59 14.45 15.90
N ASN A 8 -16.47 13.52 16.84
CA ASN A 8 -16.04 13.82 18.21
C ASN A 8 -14.63 14.42 18.26
N GLN A 9 -13.71 13.89 17.45
CA GLN A 9 -12.36 14.45 17.36
C GLN A 9 -12.37 15.86 16.77
N LEU A 10 -13.13 16.08 15.70
CA LEU A 10 -13.24 17.41 15.09
C LEU A 10 -13.89 18.43 16.06
N ALA A 11 -14.83 17.99 16.89
CA ALA A 11 -15.37 18.83 17.97
C ALA A 11 -14.28 19.22 18.99
N LEU A 12 -13.43 18.26 19.42
CA LEU A 12 -12.30 18.55 20.30
C LEU A 12 -11.28 19.51 19.68
N LEU A 13 -11.02 19.38 18.38
CA LEU A 13 -10.11 20.27 17.65
C LEU A 13 -10.69 21.70 17.56
N ALA A 14 -12.00 21.82 17.32
CA ALA A 14 -12.70 23.12 17.36
C ALA A 14 -12.60 23.79 18.74
N GLU A 15 -12.76 23.02 19.83
CA GLU A 15 -12.53 23.49 21.19
C GLU A 15 -11.10 23.96 21.47
N LEU A 16 -10.12 23.39 20.75
CA LEU A 16 -8.71 23.81 20.79
C LEU A 16 -8.42 25.04 19.90
N GLY A 17 -9.47 25.63 19.30
CA GLY A 17 -9.35 26.83 18.48
C GLY A 17 -8.97 26.58 17.01
N MET A 18 -9.04 25.30 16.55
CA MET A 18 -8.84 24.99 15.15
C MET A 18 -10.07 25.35 14.33
N ASP A 19 -9.88 25.88 13.12
CA ASP A 19 -10.98 26.23 12.21
C ASP A 19 -11.51 24.97 11.49
N VAL A 20 -12.27 24.17 12.23
CA VAL A 20 -12.88 22.92 11.75
C VAL A 20 -14.32 22.80 12.24
N GLN A 21 -15.16 22.11 11.48
CA GLN A 21 -16.54 21.81 11.86
C GLN A 21 -16.67 20.43 12.49
N PRO A 22 -17.57 20.21 13.49
CA PRO A 22 -17.82 18.92 14.10
C PRO A 22 -18.66 18.00 13.19
N ARG A 23 -18.22 17.84 11.95
CA ARG A 23 -18.82 17.00 10.91
C ARG A 23 -17.76 16.06 10.36
N TYR A 24 -18.16 14.92 9.80
CA TYR A 24 -17.19 14.04 9.16
C TYR A 24 -16.47 14.76 8.00
N MET A 25 -15.17 14.74 8.02
CA MET A 25 -14.30 15.29 6.98
C MET A 25 -13.47 14.16 6.35
N CYS A 26 -13.46 14.08 5.02
CA CYS A 26 -12.61 13.09 4.33
C CYS A 26 -11.13 13.44 4.53
N PRO A 27 -10.26 12.50 4.96
CA PRO A 27 -8.86 12.79 5.21
C PRO A 27 -8.05 13.12 3.93
N PHE A 28 -8.56 12.80 2.76
CA PHE A 28 -7.89 13.10 1.50
C PHE A 28 -8.28 14.47 0.91
N CYS A 29 -9.55 14.69 0.66
CA CYS A 29 -10.01 15.94 0.03
C CYS A 29 -10.38 17.05 1.03
N LEU A 30 -10.40 16.75 2.34
CA LEU A 30 -10.82 17.64 3.43
C LEU A 30 -12.24 18.20 3.29
N CYS A 31 -13.06 17.63 2.41
CA CYS A 31 -14.46 17.98 2.26
C CYS A 31 -15.29 17.35 3.38
N TYR A 32 -16.31 18.10 3.85
CA TYR A 32 -17.25 17.63 4.86
C TYR A 32 -18.42 16.88 4.24
N PHE A 33 -18.86 15.82 4.92
CA PHE A 33 -19.98 14.99 4.48
C PHE A 33 -20.94 14.72 5.63
N ASP A 34 -22.23 14.90 5.37
CA ASP A 34 -23.30 14.54 6.30
C ASP A 34 -23.95 13.20 5.91
N ASP A 35 -24.01 12.93 4.60
CA ASP A 35 -24.62 11.71 4.08
C ASP A 35 -23.64 10.53 4.20
N THR A 36 -24.04 9.54 5.00
CA THR A 36 -23.30 8.29 5.18
C THR A 36 -23.19 7.49 3.88
N ALA A 37 -24.11 7.68 2.93
CA ALA A 37 -24.07 7.00 1.64
C ALA A 37 -22.88 7.45 0.78
N LEU A 38 -22.30 8.61 1.04
CA LEU A 38 -21.11 9.16 0.36
C LEU A 38 -19.79 8.74 1.00
N ILE A 39 -19.83 8.00 2.11
CA ILE A 39 -18.65 7.57 2.86
C ILE A 39 -18.41 6.07 2.59
N SER A 40 -17.17 5.69 2.52
CA SER A 40 -16.72 4.29 2.38
C SER A 40 -15.62 3.96 3.39
N LYS A 41 -15.45 2.67 3.64
CA LYS A 41 -14.31 2.16 4.42
C LYS A 41 -13.10 2.08 3.52
N GLU A 42 -11.98 2.51 4.06
CA GLU A 42 -10.68 2.51 3.40
C GLU A 42 -9.81 1.42 3.99
N ASP A 43 -9.26 0.58 3.13
CA ASP A 43 -8.31 -0.47 3.49
C ASP A 43 -6.88 0.05 3.39
N ALA A 44 -6.08 -0.20 4.43
CA ALA A 44 -4.65 0.07 4.37
C ALA A 44 -3.88 -1.00 5.18
N PRO A 45 -3.03 -1.81 4.50
CA PRO A 45 -2.97 -1.96 3.03
C PRO A 45 -4.28 -2.40 2.40
N GLN A 46 -4.31 -2.49 1.07
CA GLN A 46 -5.48 -2.96 0.30
C GLN A 46 -5.85 -4.40 0.73
N ASP A 47 -7.15 -4.71 0.75
CA ASP A 47 -7.67 -6.03 1.17
C ASP A 47 -7.05 -7.19 0.36
N SER A 48 -6.87 -7.01 -0.95
CA SER A 48 -6.21 -7.99 -1.83
C SER A 48 -4.72 -8.24 -1.52
N LEU A 49 -4.11 -7.38 -0.69
CA LEU A 49 -2.75 -7.50 -0.18
C LEU A 49 -2.71 -7.78 1.33
N GLY A 50 -3.78 -8.33 1.88
CA GLY A 50 -3.89 -8.76 3.27
C GLY A 50 -4.17 -7.64 4.27
N GLY A 51 -4.58 -6.49 3.80
CA GLY A 51 -4.94 -5.35 4.64
C GLY A 51 -6.31 -5.44 5.28
N SER A 52 -6.69 -4.40 5.98
CA SER A 52 -7.96 -4.30 6.68
C SER A 52 -8.54 -2.89 6.65
N LYS A 53 -9.84 -2.79 6.89
CA LYS A 53 -10.58 -1.53 6.93
C LYS A 53 -10.28 -0.77 8.21
N ILE A 54 -9.43 0.24 8.14
CA ILE A 54 -8.95 0.98 9.31
C ILE A 54 -9.40 2.44 9.36
N ALA A 55 -9.86 3.01 8.25
CA ALA A 55 -10.29 4.39 8.17
C ALA A 55 -11.60 4.55 7.40
N LEU A 56 -12.12 5.77 7.38
CA LEU A 56 -13.22 6.19 6.51
C LEU A 56 -12.69 7.25 5.54
N THR A 57 -13.19 7.20 4.30
CA THR A 57 -12.92 8.19 3.26
C THR A 57 -14.21 8.48 2.49
N CYS A 58 -14.26 9.53 1.67
CA CYS A 58 -15.38 9.65 0.76
C CYS A 58 -15.27 8.65 -0.40
N LYS A 59 -16.41 8.22 -0.94
CA LYS A 59 -16.46 7.26 -2.05
C LYS A 59 -15.69 7.71 -3.27
N GLU A 60 -15.70 9.02 -3.54
CA GLU A 60 -14.99 9.60 -4.69
C GLU A 60 -13.48 9.40 -4.55
N CYS A 61 -12.89 9.79 -3.42
CA CYS A 61 -11.46 9.58 -3.16
C CYS A 61 -11.09 8.09 -3.16
N ASN A 62 -11.89 7.24 -2.50
CA ASN A 62 -11.64 5.80 -2.47
C ASN A 62 -11.63 5.21 -3.88
N ASN A 63 -12.65 5.47 -4.67
CA ASN A 63 -12.72 4.97 -6.04
C ASN A 63 -11.59 5.52 -6.91
N LYS A 64 -11.31 6.83 -6.83
CA LYS A 64 -10.23 7.47 -7.59
C LYS A 64 -8.89 6.82 -7.32
N PHE A 65 -8.49 6.73 -6.06
CA PHE A 65 -7.19 6.17 -5.68
C PHE A 65 -7.12 4.65 -5.93
N GLY A 66 -8.22 3.93 -5.81
CA GLY A 66 -8.29 2.51 -6.14
C GLY A 66 -7.83 2.19 -7.56
N TRP A 67 -8.33 2.94 -8.54
CA TRP A 67 -7.94 2.73 -9.94
C TRP A 67 -6.67 3.49 -10.36
N GLN A 68 -6.36 4.64 -9.75
CA GLN A 68 -5.26 5.50 -10.16
C GLN A 68 -3.91 5.03 -9.58
N ILE A 69 -3.87 4.63 -8.31
CA ILE A 69 -2.62 4.30 -7.63
C ILE A 69 -2.59 2.88 -7.06
N ASP A 70 -3.64 2.42 -6.36
CA ASP A 70 -3.64 1.13 -5.67
C ASP A 70 -3.48 -0.05 -6.63
N CYS A 71 -4.10 0.01 -7.81
CA CYS A 71 -3.96 -1.03 -8.83
C CYS A 71 -2.51 -1.19 -9.30
N HIS A 72 -1.69 -0.13 -9.28
CA HIS A 72 -0.27 -0.21 -9.66
C HIS A 72 0.57 -0.91 -8.59
N LEU A 73 0.28 -0.70 -7.31
CA LEU A 73 0.92 -1.42 -6.23
C LEU A 73 0.56 -2.92 -6.29
N ILE A 74 -0.73 -3.24 -6.39
CA ILE A 74 -1.21 -4.62 -6.53
C ILE A 74 -0.54 -5.30 -7.74
N ASN A 75 -0.50 -4.62 -8.88
CA ASN A 75 0.11 -5.17 -10.09
C ASN A 75 1.62 -5.35 -9.95
N SER A 76 2.33 -4.44 -9.24
CA SER A 76 3.77 -4.62 -9.01
C SER A 76 4.06 -5.86 -8.17
N ILE A 77 3.30 -6.06 -7.07
CA ILE A 77 3.45 -7.25 -6.23
C ILE A 77 3.17 -8.53 -7.03
N ILE A 78 2.14 -8.51 -7.89
CA ILE A 78 1.85 -9.65 -8.76
C ILE A 78 3.03 -9.94 -9.71
N ILE A 79 3.60 -8.90 -10.33
CA ILE A 79 4.74 -9.05 -11.24
C ILE A 79 5.97 -9.56 -10.50
N ASP A 80 6.28 -8.99 -9.34
CA ASP A 80 7.43 -9.38 -8.53
C ASP A 80 7.30 -10.85 -8.12
N GLU A 81 6.14 -11.27 -7.62
CA GLU A 81 5.86 -12.66 -7.23
C GLU A 81 5.79 -13.65 -8.40
N GLU A 82 5.44 -13.24 -9.60
CA GLU A 82 5.40 -14.10 -10.78
C GLU A 82 6.73 -14.13 -11.53
N SER A 83 7.64 -13.19 -11.27
CA SER A 83 8.99 -13.18 -11.83
C SER A 83 9.94 -14.13 -11.09
N GLU A 84 9.66 -14.44 -9.83
CA GLU A 84 10.40 -15.43 -9.05
C GLU A 84 9.69 -16.79 -9.15
N LEU A 85 10.30 -17.74 -9.83
CA LEU A 85 9.82 -19.13 -9.89
C LEU A 85 10.12 -19.82 -8.56
N PRO A 86 9.12 -20.15 -7.73
CA PRO A 86 9.36 -20.86 -6.48
C PRO A 86 9.71 -22.33 -6.74
N GLU A 87 10.46 -22.92 -5.83
CA GLU A 87 10.84 -24.34 -5.86
C GLU A 87 9.66 -25.34 -5.85
N ASN A 88 8.43 -24.87 -5.55
CA ASN A 88 7.18 -25.63 -5.63
C ASN A 88 6.15 -24.82 -6.42
N LEU A 89 6.31 -24.77 -7.72
CA LEU A 89 5.54 -23.92 -8.60
C LEU A 89 4.12 -24.42 -8.80
N GLU A 90 3.13 -23.65 -8.35
CA GLU A 90 1.79 -23.72 -8.92
C GLU A 90 1.50 -22.39 -9.64
N SER A 91 1.59 -22.39 -10.97
CA SER A 91 1.44 -21.17 -11.76
C SER A 91 0.44 -21.34 -12.90
N LYS A 92 -0.35 -20.31 -13.18
CA LYS A 92 -1.20 -20.30 -14.38
C LYS A 92 -0.34 -20.07 -15.59
N ILE A 93 -0.47 -20.92 -16.58
CA ILE A 93 0.26 -20.86 -17.85
C ILE A 93 -0.71 -20.88 -19.04
N GLU A 94 -0.21 -20.44 -20.18
CA GLU A 94 -0.85 -20.65 -21.47
C GLU A 94 0.02 -21.58 -22.32
N ILE A 95 -0.53 -22.71 -22.72
CA ILE A 95 0.09 -23.69 -23.61
C ILE A 95 -0.34 -23.33 -25.03
N LEU A 96 0.63 -23.23 -25.94
CA LEU A 96 0.31 -23.03 -27.35
C LEU A 96 -0.24 -24.33 -27.92
N SER A 97 -1.51 -24.32 -28.35
CA SER A 97 -2.12 -25.50 -28.96
C SER A 97 -1.44 -25.85 -30.28
N ARG A 98 -1.02 -27.09 -30.40
CA ARG A 98 -0.41 -27.65 -31.63
C ARG A 98 -1.48 -28.15 -32.60
N SER A 99 -2.59 -28.66 -32.06
CA SER A 99 -3.72 -29.16 -32.83
C SER A 99 -4.56 -28.03 -33.44
N CYS A 100 -4.59 -26.84 -32.81
CA CYS A 100 -5.35 -25.68 -33.23
C CYS A 100 -4.44 -24.44 -33.38
N LYS A 101 -3.86 -24.24 -34.52
CA LYS A 101 -2.90 -23.16 -34.80
C LYS A 101 -3.43 -21.78 -34.38
N GLY A 102 -2.64 -21.10 -33.56
CA GLY A 102 -2.97 -19.75 -33.06
C GLY A 102 -3.93 -19.73 -31.87
N LYS A 103 -4.28 -20.90 -31.30
CA LYS A 103 -5.05 -21.01 -30.07
C LYS A 103 -4.11 -21.31 -28.90
N THR A 104 -4.50 -20.85 -27.71
CA THR A 104 -3.82 -21.15 -26.44
C THR A 104 -4.77 -21.91 -25.52
N ILE A 105 -4.20 -22.74 -24.67
CA ILE A 105 -4.89 -23.52 -23.65
C ILE A 105 -4.41 -23.04 -22.30
N ARG A 106 -5.31 -22.69 -21.43
CA ARG A 106 -5.02 -22.29 -20.05
C ARG A 106 -4.87 -23.52 -19.18
N ALA A 107 -3.74 -23.59 -18.49
CA ALA A 107 -3.41 -24.67 -17.59
C ALA A 107 -2.82 -24.12 -16.29
N ILE A 108 -2.72 -24.99 -15.29
CA ILE A 108 -1.89 -24.80 -14.10
C ILE A 108 -0.67 -25.67 -14.25
N LEU A 109 0.51 -25.08 -14.16
CA LEU A 109 1.77 -25.77 -14.05
C LEU A 109 2.06 -26.03 -12.58
N LYS A 110 2.36 -27.28 -12.21
CA LYS A 110 2.87 -27.64 -10.89
C LYS A 110 4.25 -28.26 -11.03
N ASP A 111 5.16 -27.80 -10.18
CA ASP A 111 6.48 -28.41 -10.02
C ASP A 111 6.47 -29.23 -8.73
N GLU A 112 6.57 -30.55 -8.86
CA GLU A 112 6.67 -31.47 -7.74
C GLU A 112 8.12 -32.04 -7.64
N GLY A 113 9.08 -31.15 -7.80
CA GLY A 113 10.50 -31.45 -7.62
C GLY A 113 11.25 -31.69 -8.95
N ASN A 114 11.16 -32.73 -9.68
CA ASN A 114 11.79 -32.95 -11.00
C ASN A 114 10.75 -33.23 -12.10
N ILE A 115 9.47 -33.09 -11.76
CA ILE A 115 8.37 -33.38 -12.68
C ILE A 115 7.50 -32.13 -12.78
N LEU A 116 7.28 -31.68 -14.02
CA LEU A 116 6.38 -30.59 -14.32
C LEU A 116 5.03 -31.16 -14.75
N ASP A 117 4.03 -31.04 -13.91
CA ASP A 117 2.67 -31.45 -14.19
C ASP A 117 1.81 -30.33 -14.72
N PHE A 118 1.03 -30.58 -15.76
CA PHE A 118 0.09 -29.63 -16.36
C PHE A 118 -1.33 -30.03 -16.08
N TYR A 119 -2.05 -29.16 -15.37
CA TYR A 119 -3.48 -29.36 -15.12
C TYR A 119 -4.29 -28.45 -16.03
N LEU A 120 -4.88 -29.01 -17.07
CA LEU A 120 -5.77 -28.27 -17.98
C LEU A 120 -7.01 -27.78 -17.22
N LEU A 121 -7.47 -26.58 -17.54
CA LEU A 121 -8.64 -25.96 -16.88
C LEU A 121 -9.85 -26.05 -17.82
N PRO A 122 -10.74 -27.07 -17.68
CA PRO A 122 -11.87 -27.29 -18.61
C PRO A 122 -12.79 -26.06 -18.73
N ASP A 123 -13.09 -25.44 -17.60
CA ASP A 123 -14.01 -24.27 -17.54
C ASP A 123 -13.45 -22.98 -18.14
N LYS A 124 -12.15 -22.97 -18.47
CA LYS A 124 -11.44 -21.76 -18.96
C LYS A 124 -11.00 -21.88 -20.41
N ASN A 125 -11.29 -23.00 -21.06
CA ASN A 125 -10.84 -23.32 -22.40
C ASN A 125 -12.01 -23.68 -23.33
N ASP A 126 -11.80 -23.51 -24.62
CA ASP A 126 -12.76 -24.01 -25.63
C ASP A 126 -12.72 -25.56 -25.63
N PRO A 127 -13.86 -26.23 -25.40
CA PRO A 127 -13.91 -27.68 -25.35
C PRO A 127 -13.37 -28.38 -26.61
N LYS A 128 -13.55 -27.77 -27.78
CA LYS A 128 -13.07 -28.32 -29.05
C LYS A 128 -11.53 -28.28 -29.16
N VAL A 129 -10.94 -27.23 -28.60
CA VAL A 129 -9.48 -27.08 -28.55
C VAL A 129 -8.89 -28.07 -27.57
N LEU A 130 -9.51 -28.23 -26.39
CA LEU A 130 -9.09 -29.23 -25.41
C LEU A 130 -9.18 -30.66 -25.95
N ASP A 131 -10.28 -31.01 -26.59
CA ASP A 131 -10.50 -32.34 -27.16
C ASP A 131 -9.45 -32.68 -28.24
N ALA A 132 -9.14 -31.71 -29.09
CA ALA A 132 -8.14 -31.88 -30.13
C ALA A 132 -6.73 -32.02 -29.55
N GLU A 133 -6.40 -31.23 -28.51
CA GLU A 133 -5.09 -31.33 -27.85
C GLU A 133 -4.95 -32.63 -27.05
N TRP A 134 -6.02 -33.05 -26.37
CA TRP A 134 -6.03 -34.30 -25.63
C TRP A 134 -5.76 -35.51 -26.51
N LYS A 135 -6.40 -35.56 -27.68
CA LYS A 135 -6.17 -36.62 -28.68
C LYS A 135 -4.71 -36.63 -29.20
N LEU A 136 -4.10 -35.44 -29.27
CA LEU A 136 -2.71 -35.33 -29.65
C LEU A 136 -1.78 -35.88 -28.55
N LEU A 137 -2.06 -35.55 -27.29
CA LEU A 137 -1.29 -36.01 -26.14
C LEU A 137 -1.44 -37.51 -25.86
N GLU A 138 -2.55 -38.13 -26.26
CA GLU A 138 -2.77 -39.57 -26.19
C GLU A 138 -2.02 -40.34 -27.31
N SER A 139 -1.56 -39.66 -28.34
CA SER A 139 -0.71 -40.29 -29.34
C SER A 139 0.69 -40.56 -28.75
N GLU A 140 1.24 -41.76 -28.93
CA GLU A 140 2.51 -42.20 -28.32
C GLU A 140 3.79 -41.50 -28.89
N GLU A 141 3.65 -40.31 -29.47
CA GLU A 141 4.78 -39.55 -30.02
C GLU A 141 5.33 -38.60 -28.97
N ASP A 142 6.65 -38.44 -28.92
CA ASP A 142 7.31 -37.41 -28.11
C ASP A 142 6.84 -36.01 -28.52
N HIS A 143 6.23 -35.27 -27.58
CA HIS A 143 5.71 -33.96 -27.84
C HIS A 143 6.51 -32.87 -27.16
N GLU A 144 6.93 -31.87 -27.93
CA GLU A 144 7.43 -30.62 -27.41
C GLU A 144 6.27 -29.72 -27.01
N VAL A 145 6.13 -29.44 -25.72
CA VAL A 145 5.11 -28.51 -25.19
C VAL A 145 5.71 -27.12 -25.06
N VAL A 146 5.23 -26.19 -25.85
CA VAL A 146 5.62 -24.78 -25.73
C VAL A 146 4.59 -24.08 -24.85
N PHE A 147 5.02 -23.63 -23.70
CA PHE A 147 4.18 -22.86 -22.79
C PHE A 147 4.73 -21.45 -22.58
N SER A 148 3.84 -20.53 -22.28
CA SER A 148 4.18 -19.19 -21.87
C SER A 148 3.43 -18.83 -20.61
N PHE A 149 4.09 -18.08 -19.73
CA PHE A 149 3.38 -17.41 -18.66
C PHE A 149 2.51 -16.31 -19.27
N PRO A 150 1.25 -16.17 -18.81
CA PRO A 150 0.41 -15.09 -19.27
C PRO A 150 1.19 -13.78 -19.14
N ARG A 151 1.42 -13.10 -20.23
CA ARG A 151 2.09 -11.79 -20.17
C ARG A 151 1.22 -10.90 -19.30
N ILE A 152 1.79 -10.48 -18.17
CA ILE A 152 1.17 -9.44 -17.37
C ILE A 152 1.22 -8.18 -18.20
N THR A 153 0.15 -7.92 -18.95
CA THR A 153 -0.01 -6.71 -19.75
C THR A 153 -0.26 -5.48 -18.89
N LYS A 154 -0.25 -5.66 -17.56
CA LYS A 154 -0.52 -4.61 -16.60
C LYS A 154 0.67 -3.67 -16.53
N LYS A 155 0.47 -2.46 -16.99
CA LYS A 155 1.47 -1.40 -16.92
C LYS A 155 1.58 -0.94 -15.46
N VAL A 156 2.74 -1.12 -14.85
CA VAL A 156 3.08 -0.50 -13.56
C VAL A 156 3.80 0.81 -13.84
N MET A 157 3.28 1.89 -13.29
CA MET A 157 3.96 3.18 -13.30
C MET A 157 4.59 3.38 -11.92
N ARG A 158 5.90 3.58 -11.88
CA ARG A 158 6.66 3.70 -10.62
C ARG A 158 6.07 4.76 -9.69
N GLY A 159 5.80 5.97 -10.19
CA GLY A 159 5.21 7.03 -9.39
C GLY A 159 3.88 6.64 -8.74
N ASN A 160 3.01 5.92 -9.46
CA ASN A 160 1.73 5.46 -8.93
C ASN A 160 1.92 4.38 -7.85
N ARG A 161 2.88 3.45 -8.02
CA ARG A 161 3.24 2.45 -6.99
C ARG A 161 3.72 3.14 -5.71
N GLU A 162 4.63 4.09 -5.84
CA GLU A 162 5.18 4.84 -4.70
C GLU A 162 4.10 5.69 -4.01
N ALA A 163 3.20 6.32 -4.77
CA ALA A 163 2.07 7.03 -4.22
C ALA A 163 1.10 6.10 -3.46
N ALA A 164 0.92 4.85 -3.90
CA ALA A 164 0.10 3.88 -3.18
C ALA A 164 0.76 3.46 -1.83
N LEU A 165 2.08 3.33 -1.77
CA LEU A 165 2.79 3.10 -0.51
C LEU A 165 2.64 4.29 0.43
N LEU A 166 2.79 5.51 -0.08
CA LEU A 166 2.56 6.74 0.67
C LEU A 166 1.12 6.85 1.18
N LYS A 167 0.12 6.51 0.34
CA LYS A 167 -1.29 6.46 0.74
C LYS A 167 -1.51 5.49 1.90
N ASN A 168 -0.95 4.28 1.82
CA ASN A 168 -1.06 3.31 2.90
C ASN A 168 -0.51 3.88 4.21
N ALA A 169 0.68 4.44 4.20
CA ALA A 169 1.27 5.06 5.38
C ALA A 169 0.42 6.23 5.92
N TYR A 170 -0.09 7.07 5.05
CA TYR A 170 -0.96 8.20 5.40
C TYR A 170 -2.26 7.73 6.07
N VAL A 171 -2.91 6.69 5.54
CA VAL A 171 -4.14 6.13 6.12
C VAL A 171 -3.85 5.43 7.45
N ILE A 172 -2.71 4.74 7.57
CA ILE A 172 -2.28 4.15 8.83
C ILE A 172 -2.08 5.24 9.88
N LEU A 173 -1.36 6.32 9.58
CA LEU A 173 -1.20 7.47 10.49
C LEU A 173 -2.54 8.06 10.90
N PHE A 174 -3.47 8.23 9.94
CA PHE A 174 -4.81 8.71 10.23
C PHE A 174 -5.55 7.79 11.21
N SER A 175 -5.35 6.48 11.11
CA SER A 175 -5.96 5.54 12.05
C SER A 175 -5.42 5.64 13.49
N TYR A 176 -4.18 6.11 13.66
CA TYR A 176 -3.53 6.32 14.96
C TYR A 176 -3.87 7.69 15.57
N PHE A 177 -3.80 8.75 14.78
CA PHE A 177 -3.83 10.14 15.26
C PHE A 177 -5.09 10.91 14.85
N GLY A 178 -5.87 10.38 13.91
CA GLY A 178 -7.05 11.05 13.36
C GLY A 178 -6.69 12.34 12.64
N TYR A 179 -7.45 13.39 12.89
CA TYR A 179 -7.28 14.69 12.21
C TYR A 179 -6.15 15.54 12.77
N SER A 180 -5.64 15.24 13.96
CA SER A 180 -4.67 16.10 14.66
C SER A 180 -3.41 16.37 13.86
N PHE A 181 -2.91 15.36 13.10
CA PHE A 181 -1.74 15.54 12.25
C PHE A 181 -2.09 16.13 10.88
N LEU A 182 -3.30 15.87 10.35
CA LEU A 182 -3.71 16.31 9.02
C LEU A 182 -3.72 17.83 8.83
N LEU A 183 -3.86 18.57 9.92
CA LEU A 183 -3.96 20.03 9.90
C LEU A 183 -2.58 20.70 9.78
N ASN A 184 -1.48 19.95 9.78
CA ASN A 184 -0.17 20.49 9.44
C ASN A 184 -0.07 20.69 7.92
N PRO A 185 0.32 21.89 7.44
CA PRO A 185 0.42 22.21 6.00
C PRO A 185 1.35 21.29 5.20
N PHE A 186 2.29 20.60 5.85
CA PHE A 186 3.12 19.61 5.16
C PHE A 186 2.30 18.49 4.54
N TYR A 187 1.21 18.08 5.17
CA TYR A 187 0.37 16.99 4.67
C TYR A 187 -0.50 17.39 3.46
N ASP A 188 -0.61 18.69 3.16
CA ASP A 188 -1.15 19.16 1.88
C ASP A 188 -0.30 18.66 0.72
N LYS A 189 1.03 18.64 0.87
CA LYS A 189 1.96 18.10 -0.14
C LYS A 189 1.76 16.59 -0.34
N ILE A 190 1.46 15.85 0.73
CA ILE A 190 1.13 14.42 0.61
C ILE A 190 -0.15 14.25 -0.19
N ARG A 191 -1.20 15.00 0.13
CA ARG A 191 -2.47 14.96 -0.62
C ARG A 191 -2.27 15.35 -2.09
N GLU A 192 -1.48 16.40 -2.35
CA GLU A 192 -1.11 16.80 -3.71
C GLU A 192 -0.39 15.66 -4.46
N GLN A 193 0.56 14.98 -3.80
CA GLN A 193 1.26 13.83 -4.39
C GLN A 193 0.32 12.67 -4.75
N LEU A 194 -0.67 12.39 -3.88
CA LEU A 194 -1.67 11.36 -4.17
C LEU A 194 -2.57 11.75 -5.34
N GLU A 195 -2.88 13.04 -5.49
CA GLU A 195 -3.64 13.56 -6.61
C GLU A 195 -2.84 13.56 -7.93
N LYS A 196 -1.54 13.77 -7.85
CA LYS A 196 -0.61 13.89 -8.98
C LYS A 196 0.55 12.89 -8.84
N PRO A 197 0.27 11.59 -8.92
CA PRO A 197 1.26 10.56 -8.58
C PRO A 197 2.45 10.49 -9.52
N LEU A 198 2.38 11.11 -10.69
CA LEU A 198 3.46 11.15 -11.68
C LEU A 198 4.33 12.42 -11.58
N GLU A 199 3.89 13.40 -10.84
CA GLU A 199 4.69 14.59 -10.56
C GLU A 199 5.63 14.30 -9.37
N ASP A 200 6.85 14.82 -9.43
CA ASP A 200 7.82 14.64 -8.35
C ASP A 200 7.64 15.74 -7.28
N VAL A 201 6.63 15.61 -6.45
CA VAL A 201 6.36 16.53 -5.33
C VAL A 201 7.17 16.13 -4.11
N ILE A 202 7.00 14.87 -3.65
CA ILE A 202 7.67 14.35 -2.44
C ILE A 202 8.13 12.89 -2.57
N ILE A 203 7.75 12.17 -3.64
CA ILE A 203 8.03 10.73 -3.78
C ILE A 203 9.52 10.41 -3.76
N SER A 204 10.33 11.20 -4.47
CA SER A 204 11.77 10.97 -4.54
C SER A 204 12.46 11.02 -3.16
N GLY A 205 11.71 11.44 -2.18
CA GLY A 205 12.17 11.64 -0.84
C GLY A 205 11.66 10.64 0.20
N LEU A 206 10.66 9.86 -0.14
CA LEU A 206 10.11 8.89 0.79
C LEU A 206 10.83 7.56 0.61
N ALA A 207 11.63 7.16 1.59
CA ALA A 207 12.25 5.85 1.58
C ALA A 207 11.18 4.78 1.71
N SER A 208 11.06 3.94 0.71
CA SER A 208 10.46 2.62 0.85
C SER A 208 11.61 1.61 0.80
N SER A 209 11.83 0.84 1.83
CA SER A 209 12.81 -0.22 1.82
C SER A 209 12.12 -1.57 1.96
N GLU A 210 12.15 -2.34 0.89
CA GLU A 210 11.76 -3.74 0.92
C GLU A 210 12.87 -4.51 1.64
N GLY A 211 12.54 -5.24 2.70
CA GLY A 211 13.47 -6.14 3.39
C GLY A 211 14.54 -5.50 4.28
N ALA A 212 14.71 -4.19 4.31
CA ALA A 212 15.77 -3.55 5.11
C ALA A 212 15.49 -3.50 6.62
N LEU A 213 14.25 -3.75 7.04
CA LEU A 213 13.83 -3.62 8.43
C LEU A 213 13.78 -4.94 9.21
N GLY A 214 14.06 -6.08 8.57
CA GLY A 214 14.02 -7.38 9.23
C GLY A 214 12.68 -7.67 9.89
N ASP A 215 12.72 -8.09 11.17
CA ASP A 215 11.54 -8.46 11.96
C ASP A 215 10.85 -7.27 12.67
N VAL A 216 11.00 -6.04 12.17
CA VAL A 216 10.32 -4.89 12.77
C VAL A 216 8.80 -5.03 12.61
N PRO A 217 8.03 -5.03 13.71
CA PRO A 217 6.58 -5.18 13.65
C PRO A 217 5.89 -4.08 12.83
N ASP A 218 4.76 -4.42 12.21
CA ASP A 218 3.90 -3.42 11.56
C ASP A 218 3.40 -2.41 12.59
N GLY A 219 3.53 -1.12 12.29
CA GLY A 219 3.11 -0.06 13.20
C GLY A 219 3.57 1.33 12.79
N VAL A 220 3.38 2.26 13.71
CA VAL A 220 3.85 3.63 13.60
C VAL A 220 4.95 3.85 14.63
N TYR A 221 6.07 4.32 14.16
CA TYR A 221 7.20 4.70 15.00
C TYR A 221 7.44 6.19 14.86
N VAL A 222 7.93 6.81 15.92
CA VAL A 222 8.25 8.24 15.97
C VAL A 222 9.75 8.39 16.17
N SER A 223 10.35 9.30 15.41
CA SER A 223 11.71 9.80 15.63
C SER A 223 11.68 11.25 16.02
N ASP A 224 12.41 11.61 17.08
CA ASP A 224 12.67 12.99 17.49
C ASP A 224 14.00 13.54 16.99
N GLU A 225 14.83 12.69 16.38
CA GLU A 225 16.17 13.06 15.95
C GLU A 225 16.15 13.95 14.71
N MET A 226 16.77 15.12 14.79
CA MET A 226 16.95 15.96 13.60
C MET A 226 18.07 15.40 12.71
N PRO A 227 17.93 15.40 11.40
CA PRO A 227 16.79 15.89 10.59
C PRO A 227 15.67 14.87 10.39
N LEU A 228 15.77 13.66 10.97
CA LEU A 228 14.82 12.54 10.77
C LEU A 228 13.60 12.62 11.70
N ARG A 229 13.25 13.81 12.19
CA ARG A 229 12.07 14.00 13.01
C ARG A 229 10.80 13.73 12.18
N GLY A 230 10.06 12.69 12.57
CA GLY A 230 8.91 12.27 11.79
C GLY A 230 8.34 10.92 12.22
N PHE A 231 7.50 10.41 11.36
CA PHE A 231 6.87 9.10 11.50
C PHE A 231 7.52 8.10 10.55
N LEU A 232 7.86 6.95 11.08
CA LEU A 232 8.22 5.78 10.31
C LEU A 232 7.04 4.82 10.37
N VAL A 233 6.41 4.57 9.24
CA VAL A 233 5.24 3.70 9.15
C VAL A 233 5.65 2.39 8.48
N THR A 234 5.54 1.31 9.22
CA THR A 234 5.84 -0.04 8.73
C THR A 234 4.57 -0.82 8.50
N PHE A 235 4.50 -1.55 7.41
CA PHE A 235 3.38 -2.42 7.10
C PHE A 235 3.79 -3.54 6.16
N THR A 236 3.06 -4.64 6.26
CA THR A 236 3.30 -5.84 5.46
C THR A 236 2.21 -6.01 4.41
N LEU A 237 2.60 -6.13 3.16
CA LEU A 237 1.73 -6.59 2.08
C LEU A 237 1.81 -8.11 2.00
N LYS A 238 0.66 -8.78 1.98
CA LYS A 238 0.55 -10.23 1.97
C LYS A 238 -0.32 -10.67 0.79
N ARG A 239 0.30 -11.36 -0.14
CA ARG A 239 -0.41 -12.07 -1.19
C ARG A 239 0.10 -13.53 -1.22
N ARG A 240 1.06 -13.85 -2.04
CA ARG A 240 1.76 -15.15 -2.06
C ARG A 240 2.87 -15.18 -1.02
N TRP A 241 3.63 -14.08 -0.95
CA TRP A 241 4.68 -13.85 0.05
C TRP A 241 4.36 -12.63 0.90
N LYS A 242 5.22 -12.40 1.86
CA LYS A 242 5.17 -11.21 2.72
C LYS A 242 6.21 -10.22 2.20
N HIS A 243 5.76 -9.02 1.88
CA HIS A 243 6.60 -7.90 1.49
C HIS A 243 6.51 -6.83 2.57
N HIS A 244 7.63 -6.55 3.24
CA HIS A 244 7.68 -5.55 4.30
C HIS A 244 8.07 -4.20 3.73
N TYR A 245 7.29 -3.18 4.05
CA TYR A 245 7.53 -1.81 3.62
C TYR A 245 7.66 -0.88 4.81
N CYS A 246 8.48 0.15 4.61
CA CYS A 246 8.64 1.25 5.52
C CYS A 246 8.52 2.56 4.75
N VAL A 247 7.68 3.46 5.24
CA VAL A 247 7.50 4.80 4.68
C VAL A 247 7.80 5.83 5.75
N PHE A 248 8.77 6.71 5.48
CA PHE A 248 9.07 7.83 6.36
C PHE A 248 8.23 9.04 5.97
N ILE A 249 7.54 9.63 6.96
CA ILE A 249 6.74 10.85 6.80
C ILE A 249 7.27 11.89 7.77
N PRO A 250 7.93 12.96 7.31
CA PRO A 250 8.45 14.02 8.16
C PRO A 250 7.33 14.69 8.97
N ALA A 251 7.60 15.02 10.23
CA ALA A 251 6.68 15.78 11.07
C ALA A 251 6.73 17.28 10.80
N ILE A 252 7.82 17.80 10.24
CA ILE A 252 8.09 19.24 10.08
C ILE A 252 8.38 19.56 8.61
N SER A 253 7.61 20.47 8.02
CA SER A 253 7.76 20.87 6.62
C SER A 253 9.14 21.44 6.26
N ASN A 254 9.76 22.18 7.18
CA ASN A 254 11.02 22.88 6.92
C ASN A 254 12.27 21.98 7.03
N GLY A 255 12.12 20.70 7.32
CA GLY A 255 13.22 19.73 7.44
C GLY A 255 13.16 18.61 6.41
N TYR A 256 12.21 18.66 5.49
CA TYR A 256 11.97 17.57 4.54
C TYR A 256 13.20 17.26 3.70
N ASP A 257 13.78 18.26 3.03
CA ASP A 257 14.94 18.04 2.14
C ASP A 257 16.15 17.50 2.90
N ALA A 258 16.42 18.03 4.09
CA ALA A 258 17.50 17.55 4.95
C ALA A 258 17.26 16.12 5.46
N ALA A 259 16.02 15.75 5.79
CA ALA A 259 15.66 14.40 6.18
C ALA A 259 15.90 13.41 5.04
N ILE A 260 15.52 13.80 3.82
CA ILE A 260 15.68 12.97 2.63
C ILE A 260 17.15 12.81 2.26
N GLU A 261 17.92 13.87 2.30
CA GLU A 261 19.37 13.81 2.08
C GLU A 261 20.05 12.89 3.10
N LYS A 262 19.66 12.99 4.38
CA LYS A 262 20.15 12.09 5.42
C LYS A 262 19.78 10.63 5.15
N LEU A 263 18.51 10.33 4.83
CA LEU A 263 18.06 8.97 4.52
C LEU A 263 18.78 8.37 3.31
N ARG A 264 19.02 9.17 2.26
CA ARG A 264 19.77 8.74 1.07
C ARG A 264 21.25 8.47 1.36
N GLY A 265 21.82 9.16 2.33
CA GLY A 265 23.22 9.00 2.72
C GLY A 265 23.45 7.97 3.82
N MET A 266 22.41 7.32 4.34
CA MET A 266 22.54 6.29 5.36
C MET A 266 22.94 4.95 4.74
N ASP A 267 23.96 4.33 5.30
CA ASP A 267 24.34 2.95 5.01
C ASP A 267 23.47 1.98 5.84
N ALA A 268 23.43 0.70 5.43
CA ALA A 268 22.70 -0.35 6.14
C ALA A 268 23.14 -0.56 7.61
N LYS A 269 24.26 0.01 8.00
CA LYS A 269 24.80 -0.02 9.38
C LYS A 269 24.40 1.19 10.21
N ASP A 270 23.91 2.24 9.56
CA ASP A 270 23.47 3.46 10.23
C ASP A 270 22.07 3.22 10.80
N GLY A 271 21.88 3.59 12.05
CA GLY A 271 20.59 3.53 12.73
C GLY A 271 20.18 4.91 13.23
N PHE A 272 18.91 5.06 13.51
CA PHE A 272 18.38 6.18 14.30
C PHE A 272 17.34 5.68 15.28
N HIS A 273 17.19 6.42 16.38
CA HIS A 273 16.26 5.99 17.42
C HIS A 273 14.80 6.24 17.02
N VAL A 274 13.97 5.22 17.23
CA VAL A 274 12.53 5.31 17.02
C VAL A 274 11.79 4.72 18.21
N CYS A 275 10.68 5.35 18.58
CA CYS A 275 9.76 4.85 19.60
C CYS A 275 8.49 4.33 18.94
N LEU A 276 8.10 3.09 19.26
CA LEU A 276 6.84 2.52 18.79
C LEU A 276 5.66 3.26 19.44
N VAL A 277 4.72 3.69 18.64
CA VAL A 277 3.48 4.30 19.10
C VAL A 277 2.46 3.20 19.38
N GLU A 278 1.98 3.12 20.61
CA GLU A 278 0.96 2.15 20.96
C GLU A 278 -0.40 2.52 20.31
N LYS A 279 -0.93 1.61 19.50
CA LYS A 279 -2.25 1.78 18.85
C LYS A 279 -3.40 1.92 19.86
N SER A 280 -3.24 1.33 21.03
CA SER A 280 -4.20 1.40 22.15
C SER A 280 -4.34 2.81 22.74
N SER A 281 -3.35 3.69 22.57
CA SER A 281 -3.31 5.01 23.20
C SER A 281 -4.39 5.97 22.71
N LYS A 282 -5.05 5.67 21.56
CA LYS A 282 -6.18 6.42 21.00
C LYS A 282 -5.98 7.93 21.10
N TYR A 283 -4.87 8.42 20.54
CA TYR A 283 -4.46 9.83 20.60
C TYR A 283 -5.59 10.81 20.26
N TRP A 284 -6.49 10.41 19.39
CA TRP A 284 -7.61 11.21 18.94
C TRP A 284 -8.81 11.32 19.92
N LYS A 285 -8.75 10.64 21.07
CA LYS A 285 -9.80 10.73 22.12
C LYS A 285 -9.42 11.61 23.30
N ASP A 286 -8.16 11.94 23.44
CA ASP A 286 -7.62 12.67 24.58
C ASP A 286 -7.17 14.05 24.15
N LYS A 287 -7.79 15.10 24.70
CA LYS A 287 -7.51 16.50 24.37
C LYS A 287 -6.05 16.88 24.61
N ASN A 288 -5.43 16.37 25.68
CA ASN A 288 -4.04 16.67 26.01
C ASN A 288 -3.10 15.99 25.01
N LYS A 289 -3.37 14.73 24.63
CA LYS A 289 -2.60 14.02 23.61
C LYS A 289 -2.73 14.67 22.23
N ILE A 290 -3.94 15.12 21.86
CA ILE A 290 -4.18 15.89 20.64
C ILE A 290 -3.32 17.15 20.65
N GLN A 291 -3.34 17.91 21.72
CA GLN A 291 -2.58 19.14 21.87
C GLN A 291 -1.06 18.85 21.82
N SER A 292 -0.56 17.86 22.56
CA SER A 292 0.83 17.43 22.53
C SER A 292 1.29 17.05 21.12
N LEU A 293 0.47 16.31 20.38
CA LEU A 293 0.79 15.95 19.00
C LEU A 293 0.85 17.18 18.08
N ILE A 294 -0.15 18.09 18.16
CA ILE A 294 -0.16 19.32 17.37
C ILE A 294 1.12 20.15 17.66
N GLU A 295 1.44 20.33 18.93
CA GLU A 295 2.66 21.04 19.34
C GLU A 295 3.93 20.34 18.84
N TRP A 296 3.95 19.01 18.87
CA TRP A 296 5.09 18.22 18.39
C TRP A 296 5.29 18.36 16.87
N VAL A 297 4.22 18.30 16.07
CA VAL A 297 4.30 18.44 14.59
C VAL A 297 4.52 19.89 14.13
N THR A 298 4.32 20.88 15.01
CA THR A 298 4.49 22.30 14.68
C THR A 298 5.76 22.92 15.28
N SER A 299 6.36 22.31 16.31
CA SER A 299 7.53 22.82 17.03
C SER A 299 8.77 21.95 16.76
N LYS A 300 9.91 22.61 16.49
CA LYS A 300 11.19 21.91 16.32
C LYS A 300 11.79 21.36 17.62
N ASN A 301 11.40 21.92 18.76
CA ASN A 301 12.07 21.72 20.04
C ASN A 301 11.26 20.92 21.06
N LYS A 302 10.01 20.57 20.75
CA LYS A 302 9.20 19.78 21.67
C LYS A 302 9.48 18.29 21.46
N PRO A 303 9.92 17.52 22.48
CA PRO A 303 10.11 16.07 22.36
C PRO A 303 8.76 15.36 22.22
N TRP A 304 8.80 14.15 21.70
CA TRP A 304 7.70 13.21 21.77
C TRP A 304 7.52 12.71 23.22
N GLU A 305 6.28 12.76 23.74
CA GLU A 305 5.94 12.30 25.10
C GLU A 305 5.27 10.91 25.08
#